data_f03fa45d7189fa48ea54d1c6d4664a6b
#
_entry.id   f03fa45d7189fa48ea54d1c6d4664a6b
#
_cell.length_a   1.000
_cell.length_b   1.000
_cell.length_c   1.000
_cell.angle_alpha   90.00
_cell.angle_beta   90.00
_cell.angle_gamma   90.00
#
_symmetry.space_group_name_H-M   'P 1'
#
loop_
_entity.id
_entity.type
_entity.pdbx_description
1 polymer ?
#
loop_
_entity_poly.entity_id
_entity_poly.type
_entity_poly.pdbx_seq_one_letter_code
_entity_poly.pdbx_strand_id
1 'polypeptide(L)'
;MSEIARRIGAPYAVLRKVRHGDRNVDVEVPDLSQWRARYPVLVDDIASSGHTLIEAARKLPLQGFPRPVCAVVHGVFAEDSHEQLKGLTDRIVSSDSIPHDSNAIGLAPLIAAAIAAEGAQEGIIRRRRPPEPLDEVERAGVDSFPASDPPPWTGGVD
;
A
#
# COMPACT_ATOMS: atom_id res chain seq x y z
N MET A 1 -13.29 2.47 0.29
CA MET A 1 -13.61 3.08 -1.02
C MET A 1 -14.49 4.32 -0.92
N SER A 2 -15.60 4.29 -0.18
CA SER A 2 -16.50 5.45 -0.02
C SER A 2 -15.78 6.73 0.45
N GLU A 3 -14.83 6.62 1.38
CA GLU A 3 -14.09 7.76 1.90
C GLU A 3 -13.19 8.44 0.86
N ILE A 4 -12.51 7.64 0.01
CA ILE A 4 -11.70 8.19 -1.09
C ILE A 4 -12.59 8.96 -2.05
N ALA A 5 -13.70 8.35 -2.49
CA ALA A 5 -14.66 8.97 -3.39
C ALA A 5 -15.23 10.28 -2.82
N ARG A 6 -15.60 10.27 -1.55
CA ARG A 6 -16.08 11.47 -0.85
C ARG A 6 -15.06 12.61 -0.84
N ARG A 7 -13.78 12.31 -0.57
CA ARG A 7 -12.71 13.32 -0.53
C ARG A 7 -12.46 13.99 -1.87
N ILE A 8 -12.62 13.26 -2.97
CA ILE A 8 -12.40 13.79 -4.32
C ILE A 8 -13.71 14.21 -5.03
N GLY A 9 -14.86 14.12 -4.37
CA GLY A 9 -16.16 14.47 -4.94
C GLY A 9 -16.58 13.58 -6.13
N ALA A 10 -16.12 12.30 -6.14
CA ALA A 10 -16.42 11.36 -7.22
C ALA A 10 -17.49 10.34 -6.81
N PRO A 11 -18.34 9.89 -7.74
CA PRO A 11 -19.19 8.73 -7.51
C PRO A 11 -18.32 7.46 -7.39
N TYR A 12 -18.85 6.43 -6.76
CA TYR A 12 -18.18 5.14 -6.69
C TYR A 12 -19.17 3.99 -6.86
N ALA A 13 -18.64 2.86 -7.30
CA ALA A 13 -19.33 1.60 -7.34
C ALA A 13 -18.45 0.51 -6.71
N VAL A 14 -19.08 -0.51 -6.13
CA VAL A 14 -18.38 -1.63 -5.52
C VAL A 14 -18.49 -2.84 -6.44
N LEU A 15 -17.35 -3.42 -6.79
CA LEU A 15 -17.29 -4.66 -7.54
C LEU A 15 -17.71 -5.82 -6.61
N ARG A 16 -18.49 -6.75 -7.14
CA ARG A 16 -18.91 -7.94 -6.39
C ARG A 16 -18.19 -9.17 -6.92
N LYS A 17 -17.63 -9.96 -6.02
CA LYS A 17 -17.11 -11.30 -6.35
C LYS A 17 -18.25 -12.28 -6.25
N VAL A 18 -18.61 -12.90 -7.37
CA VAL A 18 -19.61 -13.97 -7.45
C VAL A 18 -18.86 -15.30 -7.59
N ARG A 19 -19.07 -16.20 -6.65
CA ARG A 19 -18.45 -17.53 -6.70
C ARG A 19 -19.42 -18.50 -7.39
N HIS A 20 -18.98 -19.07 -8.49
CA HIS A 20 -19.67 -20.15 -9.19
C HIS A 20 -18.97 -21.49 -8.89
N GLY A 21 -19.25 -22.08 -7.70
CA GLY A 21 -18.58 -23.30 -7.23
C GLY A 21 -17.17 -23.05 -6.65
N ASP A 22 -16.40 -24.13 -6.42
CA ASP A 22 -15.15 -24.08 -5.67
C ASP A 22 -13.96 -23.44 -6.40
N ARG A 23 -14.03 -23.25 -7.71
CA ARG A 23 -12.87 -22.80 -8.52
C ARG A 23 -13.12 -21.61 -9.43
N ASN A 24 -14.37 -21.16 -9.59
CA ASN A 24 -14.67 -20.08 -10.54
C ASN A 24 -15.19 -18.84 -9.80
N VAL A 25 -14.35 -17.82 -9.73
CA VAL A 25 -14.70 -16.51 -9.17
C VAL A 25 -14.89 -15.56 -10.34
N ASP A 26 -16.12 -15.11 -10.54
CA ASP A 26 -16.43 -14.03 -11.47
C ASP A 26 -16.48 -12.68 -10.73
N VAL A 27 -16.17 -11.60 -11.43
CA VAL A 27 -16.27 -10.23 -10.92
C VAL A 27 -17.42 -9.55 -11.64
N GLU A 28 -18.47 -9.26 -10.90
CA GLU A 28 -19.60 -8.49 -11.40
C GLU A 28 -19.29 -7.00 -11.32
N VAL A 29 -19.29 -6.34 -12.48
CA VAL A 29 -19.24 -4.88 -12.60
C VAL A 29 -20.69 -4.40 -12.72
N PRO A 30 -21.18 -3.58 -11.79
CA PRO A 30 -22.55 -3.07 -11.86
C PRO A 30 -22.77 -2.19 -13.10
N ASP A 31 -24.02 -1.88 -13.41
CA ASP A 31 -24.33 -0.92 -14.48
C ASP A 31 -23.83 0.48 -14.08
N LEU A 32 -22.90 0.99 -14.86
CA LEU A 32 -22.27 2.30 -14.68
C LEU A 32 -22.71 3.31 -15.75
N SER A 33 -23.75 3.01 -16.53
CA SER A 33 -24.20 3.79 -17.70
C SER A 33 -24.40 5.28 -17.42
N GLN A 34 -24.87 5.62 -16.21
CA GLN A 34 -25.07 7.01 -15.76
C GLN A 34 -23.76 7.83 -15.67
N TRP A 35 -22.60 7.17 -15.66
CA TRP A 35 -21.29 7.80 -15.50
C TRP A 35 -20.37 7.66 -16.72
N ARG A 36 -20.91 7.32 -17.89
CA ARG A 36 -20.11 7.12 -19.13
C ARG A 36 -19.23 8.30 -19.54
N ALA A 37 -19.58 9.51 -19.12
CA ALA A 37 -18.76 10.70 -19.37
C ALA A 37 -17.56 10.84 -18.41
N ARG A 38 -17.38 9.92 -17.46
CA ARG A 38 -16.30 9.94 -16.47
C ARG A 38 -15.23 8.94 -16.82
N TYR A 39 -14.03 9.22 -16.35
CA TYR A 39 -12.88 8.31 -16.50
C TYR A 39 -12.88 7.30 -15.34
N PRO A 40 -12.85 5.99 -15.60
CA PRO A 40 -12.90 4.99 -14.55
C PRO A 40 -11.54 4.84 -13.85
N VAL A 41 -11.58 4.74 -12.52
CA VAL A 41 -10.42 4.43 -11.68
C VAL A 41 -10.75 3.20 -10.85
N LEU A 42 -10.00 2.13 -11.05
CA LEU A 42 -10.04 0.93 -10.22
C LEU A 42 -9.13 1.15 -9.00
N VAL A 43 -9.66 0.92 -7.81
CA VAL A 43 -8.91 1.12 -6.56
C VAL A 43 -8.98 -0.13 -5.71
N ASP A 44 -7.82 -0.60 -5.25
CA ASP A 44 -7.72 -1.75 -4.33
C ASP A 44 -6.64 -1.48 -3.27
N ASP A 45 -6.68 -2.19 -2.16
CA ASP A 45 -5.64 -2.12 -1.13
C ASP A 45 -4.43 -2.99 -1.51
N ILE A 46 -4.64 -4.22 -1.97
CA ILE A 46 -3.58 -5.16 -2.33
C ILE A 46 -3.83 -5.75 -3.71
N ALA A 47 -2.95 -5.47 -4.66
CA ALA A 47 -2.89 -6.17 -5.93
C ALA A 47 -1.88 -7.33 -5.83
N SER A 48 -2.37 -8.54 -5.53
CA SER A 48 -1.56 -9.77 -5.56
C SER A 48 -1.74 -10.47 -6.92
N SER A 49 -2.61 -11.45 -7.06
CA SER A 49 -2.93 -12.05 -8.38
C SER A 49 -3.61 -11.06 -9.35
N GLY A 50 -4.08 -9.93 -8.85
CA GLY A 50 -4.74 -8.91 -9.65
C GLY A 50 -6.07 -9.34 -10.29
N HIS A 51 -6.55 -10.56 -10.04
CA HIS A 51 -7.70 -11.15 -10.74
C HIS A 51 -8.93 -10.23 -10.77
N THR A 52 -9.27 -9.61 -9.63
CA THR A 52 -10.41 -8.69 -9.54
C THR A 52 -10.21 -7.45 -10.43
N LEU A 53 -9.02 -6.87 -10.41
CA LEU A 53 -8.68 -5.69 -11.20
C LEU A 53 -8.61 -6.01 -12.70
N ILE A 54 -8.04 -7.17 -13.05
CA ILE A 54 -7.94 -7.66 -14.43
C ILE A 54 -9.34 -7.88 -15.02
N GLU A 55 -10.22 -8.58 -14.31
CA GLU A 55 -11.60 -8.82 -14.77
C GLU A 55 -12.41 -7.52 -14.90
N ALA A 56 -12.28 -6.61 -13.92
CA ALA A 56 -12.93 -5.31 -14.01
C ALA A 56 -12.39 -4.49 -15.20
N ALA A 57 -11.08 -4.46 -15.42
CA ALA A 57 -10.46 -3.75 -16.52
C ALA A 57 -10.88 -4.29 -17.89
N ARG A 58 -11.13 -5.61 -18.01
CA ARG A 58 -11.69 -6.22 -19.23
C ARG A 58 -13.15 -5.84 -19.47
N LYS A 59 -13.95 -5.74 -18.41
CA LYS A 59 -15.40 -5.52 -18.51
C LYS A 59 -15.79 -4.05 -18.71
N LEU A 60 -15.01 -3.10 -18.22
CA LEU A 60 -15.31 -1.68 -18.36
C LEU A 60 -15.42 -1.20 -19.81
N PRO A 61 -14.52 -1.56 -20.74
CA PRO A 61 -14.67 -1.21 -22.14
C PRO A 61 -15.92 -1.78 -22.79
N LEU A 62 -16.40 -2.95 -22.35
CA LEU A 62 -17.64 -3.56 -22.86
C LEU A 62 -18.89 -2.74 -22.48
N GLN A 63 -18.80 -1.93 -21.42
CA GLN A 63 -19.84 -0.98 -21.02
C GLN A 63 -19.63 0.42 -21.65
N GLY A 64 -18.68 0.57 -22.55
CA GLY A 64 -18.41 1.82 -23.27
C GLY A 64 -17.49 2.81 -22.53
N PHE A 65 -16.73 2.35 -21.54
CA PHE A 65 -15.72 3.16 -20.85
C PHE A 65 -14.35 3.07 -21.54
N PRO A 66 -13.51 4.10 -21.41
CA PRO A 66 -12.10 3.98 -21.78
C PRO A 66 -11.38 2.99 -20.85
N ARG A 67 -10.14 2.63 -21.18
CA ARG A 67 -9.30 1.82 -20.30
C ARG A 67 -9.14 2.52 -18.94
N PRO A 68 -9.32 1.82 -17.83
CA PRO A 68 -9.25 2.44 -16.51
C PRO A 68 -7.82 2.80 -16.09
N VAL A 69 -7.67 3.73 -15.18
CA VAL A 69 -6.48 3.82 -14.34
C VAL A 69 -6.64 2.83 -13.18
N CYS A 70 -5.56 2.15 -12.81
CA CYS A 70 -5.51 1.27 -11.65
C CYS A 70 -4.67 1.91 -10.55
N ALA A 71 -5.22 2.12 -9.37
CA ALA A 71 -4.55 2.68 -8.21
C ALA A 71 -4.61 1.69 -7.04
N VAL A 72 -3.44 1.26 -6.53
CA VAL A 72 -3.36 0.29 -5.44
C VAL A 72 -2.43 0.78 -4.33
N VAL A 73 -2.71 0.36 -3.10
CA VAL A 73 -1.81 0.69 -1.98
C VAL A 73 -0.61 -0.25 -2.03
N HIS A 74 -0.81 -1.56 -2.02
CA HIS A 74 0.26 -2.56 -2.01
C HIS A 74 0.35 -3.29 -3.34
N GLY A 75 1.30 -2.90 -4.18
CA GLY A 75 1.56 -3.54 -5.48
C GLY A 75 2.45 -4.78 -5.33
N VAL A 76 1.87 -5.91 -4.91
CA VAL A 76 2.59 -7.19 -4.78
C VAL A 76 2.83 -7.83 -6.16
N PHE A 77 1.83 -7.76 -7.03
CA PHE A 77 1.85 -8.23 -8.41
C PHE A 77 2.49 -9.61 -8.59
N ALA A 78 1.84 -10.62 -8.02
CA ALA A 78 2.30 -11.99 -8.16
C ALA A 78 2.26 -12.45 -9.63
N GLU A 79 3.21 -13.27 -10.02
CA GLU A 79 3.34 -13.85 -11.35
C GLU A 79 3.37 -12.77 -12.46
N ASP A 80 2.50 -12.89 -13.47
CA ASP A 80 2.38 -11.99 -14.62
C ASP A 80 1.25 -10.95 -14.49
N SER A 81 0.67 -10.81 -13.27
CA SER A 81 -0.50 -9.97 -13.04
C SER A 81 -0.27 -8.49 -13.39
N HIS A 82 0.94 -7.98 -13.18
CA HIS A 82 1.30 -6.61 -13.57
C HIS A 82 1.24 -6.41 -15.09
N GLU A 83 1.84 -7.32 -15.86
CA GLU A 83 1.86 -7.24 -17.33
C GLU A 83 0.45 -7.41 -17.91
N GLN A 84 -0.36 -8.29 -17.34
CA GLN A 84 -1.76 -8.42 -17.73
C GLN A 84 -2.56 -7.13 -17.48
N LEU A 85 -2.42 -6.53 -16.30
CA LEU A 85 -3.07 -5.26 -15.98
C LEU A 85 -2.59 -4.13 -16.88
N LYS A 86 -1.29 -4.05 -17.16
CA LYS A 86 -0.69 -3.05 -18.03
C LYS A 86 -1.29 -3.10 -19.45
N GLY A 87 -1.59 -4.29 -19.96
CA GLY A 87 -2.27 -4.46 -21.24
C GLY A 87 -3.73 -3.97 -21.27
N LEU A 88 -4.38 -3.88 -20.12
CA LEU A 88 -5.81 -3.59 -19.97
C LEU A 88 -6.11 -2.20 -19.39
N THR A 89 -5.14 -1.53 -18.82
CA THR A 89 -5.28 -0.24 -18.16
C THR A 89 -4.55 0.85 -18.94
N ASP A 90 -4.93 2.09 -18.72
CA ASP A 90 -4.21 3.26 -19.23
C ASP A 90 -2.95 3.52 -18.38
N ARG A 91 -3.06 3.33 -17.09
CA ARG A 91 -1.98 3.52 -16.13
C ARG A 91 -2.18 2.66 -14.88
N ILE A 92 -1.07 2.17 -14.32
CA ILE A 92 -1.02 1.55 -13.00
C ILE A 92 -0.23 2.49 -12.07
N VAL A 93 -0.77 2.74 -10.89
CA VAL A 93 -0.17 3.58 -9.85
C VAL A 93 -0.22 2.83 -8.53
N SER A 94 0.91 2.70 -7.85
CA SER A 94 0.98 2.12 -6.50
C SER A 94 1.69 3.05 -5.53
N SER A 95 1.51 2.79 -4.24
CA SER A 95 2.34 3.43 -3.23
C SER A 95 3.72 2.79 -3.17
N ASP A 96 4.66 3.47 -2.53
CA ASP A 96 6.02 2.99 -2.26
C ASP A 96 6.12 2.07 -1.04
N SER A 97 5.00 1.48 -0.59
CA SER A 97 4.99 0.48 0.49
C SER A 97 5.71 -0.81 0.12
N ILE A 98 5.75 -1.14 -1.17
CA ILE A 98 6.48 -2.26 -1.74
C ILE A 98 7.22 -1.71 -2.96
N PRO A 99 8.55 -1.90 -3.08
CA PRO A 99 9.31 -1.44 -4.25
C PRO A 99 8.81 -2.07 -5.55
N HIS A 100 8.35 -1.24 -6.49
CA HIS A 100 7.85 -1.67 -7.79
C HIS A 100 7.88 -0.50 -8.79
N ASP A 101 7.99 -0.79 -10.09
CA ASP A 101 8.03 0.22 -11.16
C ASP A 101 6.77 1.10 -11.27
N SER A 102 5.64 0.62 -10.74
CA SER A 102 4.39 1.39 -10.67
C SER A 102 4.34 2.41 -9.54
N ASN A 103 5.36 2.49 -8.68
CA ASN A 103 5.36 3.40 -7.54
C ASN A 103 5.30 4.86 -7.99
N ALA A 104 4.25 5.56 -7.59
CA ALA A 104 4.03 6.97 -7.88
C ALA A 104 3.43 7.74 -6.69
N ILE A 105 3.15 7.06 -5.58
CA ILE A 105 2.56 7.63 -4.37
C ILE A 105 3.54 7.40 -3.21
N GLY A 106 4.18 8.48 -2.73
CA GLY A 106 5.06 8.42 -1.56
C GLY A 106 4.26 8.40 -0.27
N LEU A 107 4.48 7.40 0.59
CA LEU A 107 3.80 7.27 1.89
C LEU A 107 4.46 8.07 3.01
N ALA A 108 5.77 8.26 2.97
CA ALA A 108 6.51 8.90 4.04
C ALA A 108 5.96 10.28 4.43
N PRO A 109 5.64 11.20 3.49
CA PRO A 109 5.05 12.49 3.85
C PRO A 109 3.66 12.37 4.46
N LEU A 110 2.85 11.42 3.99
CA LEU A 110 1.49 11.18 4.49
C LEU A 110 1.52 10.64 5.93
N ILE A 111 2.39 9.68 6.20
CA ILE A 111 2.58 9.10 7.53
C ILE A 111 3.14 10.15 8.49
N ALA A 112 4.15 10.91 8.08
CA ALA A 112 4.74 11.96 8.90
C ALA A 112 3.71 13.03 9.28
N ALA A 113 2.87 13.45 8.32
CA ALA A 113 1.80 14.41 8.57
C ALA A 113 0.75 13.86 9.55
N ALA A 114 0.36 12.59 9.41
CA ALA A 114 -0.59 11.94 10.32
C ALA A 114 -0.03 11.84 11.74
N ILE A 115 1.21 11.39 11.91
CA ILE A 115 1.88 11.31 13.21
C ILE A 115 2.00 12.69 13.87
N ALA A 116 2.36 13.71 13.09
CA ALA A 116 2.46 15.09 13.60
C ALA A 116 1.12 15.63 14.07
N ALA A 117 0.04 15.34 13.35
CA ALA A 117 -1.32 15.77 13.70
C ALA A 117 -1.81 15.11 14.99
N GLU A 118 -1.64 13.79 15.14
CA GLU A 118 -2.02 13.05 16.35
C GLU A 118 -1.15 13.44 17.56
N GLY A 119 0.16 13.55 17.35
CA GLY A 119 1.08 13.93 18.41
C GLY A 119 0.82 15.35 18.95
N ALA A 120 0.29 16.25 18.13
CA ALA A 120 -0.12 17.58 18.59
C ALA A 120 -1.40 17.55 19.44
N GLN A 121 -2.32 16.59 19.16
CA GLN A 121 -3.58 16.47 19.91
C GLN A 121 -3.41 15.77 21.27
N GLU A 122 -2.53 14.77 21.34
CA GLU A 122 -2.35 13.95 22.55
C GLU A 122 -1.13 14.32 23.40
N GLY A 123 -0.32 15.28 22.97
CA GLY A 123 0.93 15.63 23.65
C GLY A 123 1.97 14.48 23.64
N ILE A 124 1.76 13.47 22.79
CA ILE A 124 2.55 12.23 22.73
C ILE A 124 3.92 12.47 22.09
N ILE A 125 4.08 13.49 21.24
CA ILE A 125 5.39 13.88 20.75
C ILE A 125 6.12 14.66 21.85
N ARG A 126 6.55 13.96 22.87
CA ARG A 126 7.63 14.47 23.71
C ARG A 126 8.85 14.61 22.80
N ARG A 127 9.41 15.83 22.72
CA ARG A 127 10.75 16.02 22.17
C ARG A 127 11.61 14.93 22.81
N ARG A 128 12.18 14.04 22.00
CA ARG A 128 13.15 13.06 22.50
C ARG A 128 14.16 13.86 23.31
N ARG A 129 14.21 13.62 24.63
CA ARG A 129 15.37 14.00 25.42
C ARG A 129 16.57 13.47 24.64
N PRO A 130 17.61 14.28 24.39
CA PRO A 130 18.80 13.74 23.77
C PRO A 130 19.16 12.46 24.53
N PRO A 131 19.52 11.36 23.84
CA PRO A 131 19.87 10.11 24.51
C PRO A 131 20.90 10.47 25.58
N GLU A 132 20.66 10.03 26.82
CA GLU A 132 21.68 10.12 27.85
C GLU A 132 22.93 9.43 27.31
N PRO A 133 24.11 9.97 27.55
CA PRO A 133 25.33 9.31 27.11
C PRO A 133 25.32 7.88 27.66
N LEU A 134 25.49 6.91 26.76
CA LEU A 134 25.52 5.49 27.08
C LEU A 134 26.48 5.29 28.28
N ASP A 135 26.03 4.55 29.27
CA ASP A 135 26.92 4.13 30.35
C ASP A 135 28.02 3.17 29.80
N GLU A 136 28.98 2.81 30.62
CA GLU A 136 30.11 2.00 30.18
C GLU A 136 29.69 0.60 29.72
N VAL A 137 28.64 0.03 30.35
CA VAL A 137 28.09 -1.28 30.01
C VAL A 137 27.31 -1.24 28.70
N GLU A 138 26.48 -0.21 28.51
CA GLU A 138 25.72 0.00 27.28
C GLU A 138 26.64 0.27 26.08
N ARG A 139 27.72 1.03 26.29
CA ARG A 139 28.70 1.34 25.26
C ARG A 139 29.45 0.09 24.82
N ALA A 140 29.88 -0.73 25.76
CA ALA A 140 30.56 -2.00 25.47
C ALA A 140 29.61 -3.02 24.80
N GLY A 141 28.29 -2.97 25.11
CA GLY A 141 27.28 -3.75 24.43
C GLY A 141 27.10 -3.37 22.95
N VAL A 142 27.16 -2.08 22.63
CA VAL A 142 27.08 -1.58 21.23
C VAL A 142 28.35 -1.94 20.46
N ASP A 143 29.54 -1.80 21.08
CA ASP A 143 30.80 -2.08 20.45
C ASP A 143 31.05 -3.59 20.22
N SER A 144 30.34 -4.46 20.94
CA SER A 144 30.42 -5.93 20.79
C SER A 144 29.43 -6.54 19.80
N PHE A 145 28.66 -5.72 19.05
CA PHE A 145 27.72 -6.23 18.07
C PHE A 145 28.27 -6.13 16.62
N PRO A 146 28.29 -7.23 15.84
CA PRO A 146 27.81 -8.60 16.18
C PRO A 146 28.74 -9.31 17.16
N ALA A 147 28.14 -9.89 18.20
CA ALA A 147 28.82 -10.48 19.34
C ALA A 147 29.64 -11.72 18.94
N SER A 148 30.86 -11.52 18.48
CA SER A 148 31.89 -12.57 18.35
C SER A 148 32.87 -12.59 19.53
N ASP A 149 32.97 -11.50 20.28
CA ASP A 149 33.87 -11.38 21.43
C ASP A 149 33.11 -10.98 22.70
N PRO A 150 33.43 -11.56 23.89
CA PRO A 150 32.81 -11.16 25.13
C PRO A 150 33.18 -9.72 25.49
N PRO A 151 32.29 -8.98 26.17
CA PRO A 151 32.54 -7.61 26.59
C PRO A 151 33.82 -7.52 27.46
N PRO A 152 34.58 -6.43 27.40
CA PRO A 152 35.89 -6.30 28.05
C PRO A 152 35.84 -6.37 29.59
N TRP A 153 34.67 -6.24 30.23
CA TRP A 153 34.54 -6.36 31.70
C TRP A 153 34.34 -7.80 32.21
N THR A 154 34.27 -8.81 31.32
CA THR A 154 34.10 -10.21 31.74
C THR A 154 35.43 -10.92 32.01
N GLY A 155 36.55 -10.23 31.86
CA GLY A 155 37.89 -10.76 32.12
C GLY A 155 38.39 -10.37 33.51
N GLY A 156 38.28 -11.29 34.49
CA GLY A 156 38.96 -11.17 35.74
C GLY A 156 38.14 -11.48 36.97
N VAL A 157 37.96 -12.75 37.24
CA VAL A 157 37.80 -13.26 38.58
C VAL A 157 38.94 -14.27 38.77
N ASP A 158 40.05 -13.79 39.35
CA ASP A 158 41.00 -14.63 40.01
C ASP A 158 40.49 -14.99 41.41
#